data_67712dd72ad65b5e24c0d36cd73552f4
#
_entry.id   67712dd72ad65b5e24c0d36cd73552f4
#
_cell.length_a   1.000
_cell.length_b   1.000
_cell.length_c   1.000
_cell.angle_alpha   90.00
_cell.angle_beta   90.00
_cell.angle_gamma   90.00
#
_symmetry.space_group_name_H-M   'P 1'
#
loop_
_entity.id
_entity.type
_entity.pdbx_description
1 polymer ?
#
loop_
_entity_poly.entity_id
_entity_poly.type
_entity_poly.pdbx_seq_one_letter_code
_entity_poly.pdbx_strand_id
1 'polypeptide(L)'
;MRIEDVLGNRQRIKILKILNQMGELNVSEIARRIGANHKTTMRHLKILEDDGILQHKMFGRIRLYRFNINSEKAKAIQSLIENWEKTEQRGLAFQNH
;
A
#
# COMPACT_ATOMS: atom_id res chain seq x y z
N MET A 1 -15.11 -0.91 -3.40
CA MET A 1 -14.33 -2.08 -2.94
C MET A 1 -14.67 -2.36 -1.49
N ARG A 2 -14.95 -3.61 -1.18
CA ARG A 2 -15.23 -4.04 0.20
C ARG A 2 -13.92 -4.18 0.96
N ILE A 3 -14.00 -4.10 2.28
CA ILE A 3 -12.82 -4.27 3.13
C ILE A 3 -12.15 -5.63 2.93
N GLU A 4 -12.94 -6.68 2.71
CA GLU A 4 -12.39 -8.02 2.47
C GLU A 4 -11.65 -8.12 1.14
N ASP A 5 -11.97 -7.27 0.16
CA ASP A 5 -11.23 -7.23 -1.11
C ASP A 5 -9.84 -6.64 -0.91
N VAL A 6 -9.67 -5.76 0.05
CA VAL A 6 -8.36 -5.19 0.41
C VAL A 6 -7.62 -6.13 1.36
N LEU A 7 -8.24 -6.45 2.50
CA LEU A 7 -7.58 -7.23 3.55
C LEU A 7 -7.42 -8.71 3.19
N GLY A 8 -8.26 -9.22 2.30
CA GLY A 8 -8.19 -10.61 1.84
C GLY A 8 -7.21 -10.84 0.70
N ASN A 9 -6.56 -9.81 0.20
CA ASN A 9 -5.60 -9.96 -0.90
C ASN A 9 -4.20 -9.59 -0.44
N ARG A 10 -3.32 -10.58 -0.36
CA ARG A 10 -1.96 -10.41 0.14
C ARG A 10 -1.16 -9.38 -0.65
N GLN A 11 -1.30 -9.38 -1.99
CA GLN A 11 -0.54 -8.45 -2.83
C GLN A 11 -1.00 -7.01 -2.61
N ARG A 12 -2.30 -6.78 -2.47
CA ARG A 12 -2.82 -5.44 -2.19
C ARG A 12 -2.36 -4.92 -0.84
N ILE A 13 -2.36 -5.77 0.18
CA ILE A 13 -1.83 -5.40 1.51
C ILE A 13 -0.35 -5.03 1.42
N LYS A 14 0.43 -5.81 0.68
CA LYS A 14 1.85 -5.51 0.50
C LYS A 14 2.08 -4.17 -0.19
N ILE A 15 1.28 -3.87 -1.22
CA ILE A 15 1.35 -2.56 -1.91
C ILE A 15 1.07 -1.43 -0.92
N LEU A 16 0.00 -1.56 -0.14
CA LEU A 16 -0.39 -0.52 0.80
C LEU A 16 0.65 -0.32 1.90
N LYS A 17 1.23 -1.41 2.40
CA LYS A 17 2.30 -1.34 3.40
C LYS A 17 3.53 -0.60 2.86
N ILE A 18 3.97 -0.96 1.65
CA ILE A 18 5.18 -0.36 1.11
C ILE A 18 4.97 1.12 0.75
N LEU A 19 3.79 1.49 0.28
CA LEU A 19 3.48 2.89 0.01
C LEU A 19 3.34 3.70 1.29
N ASN A 20 2.82 3.11 2.35
CA ASN A 20 2.78 3.77 3.65
C ASN A 20 4.19 4.04 4.18
N GLN A 21 5.11 3.11 3.96
CA GLN A 21 6.49 3.22 4.41
C GLN A 21 7.31 4.20 3.57
N MET A 22 7.18 4.12 2.25
CA MET A 22 8.03 4.86 1.30
C MET A 22 7.44 6.19 0.84
N GLY A 23 6.13 6.38 1.00
CA GLY A 23 5.43 7.57 0.54
C GLY A 23 4.91 7.44 -0.88
N GLU A 24 5.81 7.39 -1.87
CA GLU A 24 5.42 7.19 -3.26
C GLU A 24 6.47 6.39 -4.01
N LEU A 25 6.01 5.56 -4.95
CA LEU A 25 6.89 4.70 -5.75
C LEU A 25 6.31 4.52 -7.16
N ASN A 26 7.18 4.26 -8.12
CA ASN A 26 6.77 3.85 -9.46
C ASN A 26 6.41 2.36 -9.48
N VAL A 27 5.76 1.93 -10.57
CA VAL A 27 5.27 0.54 -10.70
C VAL A 27 6.39 -0.48 -10.59
N SER A 28 7.52 -0.23 -11.25
CA SER A 28 8.65 -1.17 -11.26
C SER A 28 9.18 -1.42 -9.86
N GLU A 29 9.31 -0.37 -9.06
CA GLU A 29 9.75 -0.48 -7.67
C GLU A 29 8.73 -1.23 -6.81
N ILE A 30 7.46 -0.91 -6.99
CA ILE A 30 6.39 -1.61 -6.26
C ILE A 30 6.41 -3.09 -6.60
N ALA A 31 6.45 -3.44 -7.88
CA ALA A 31 6.46 -4.82 -8.34
C ALA A 31 7.64 -5.59 -7.76
N ARG A 32 8.83 -5.00 -7.78
CA ARG A 32 10.03 -5.61 -7.23
C ARG A 32 9.88 -5.88 -5.73
N ARG A 33 9.37 -4.90 -4.99
CA ARG A 33 9.27 -5.00 -3.53
C ARG A 33 8.21 -5.97 -3.06
N ILE A 34 7.12 -6.12 -3.82
CA ILE A 34 6.06 -7.08 -3.45
C ILE A 34 6.28 -8.47 -4.04
N GLY A 35 7.29 -8.64 -4.89
CA GLY A 35 7.60 -9.91 -5.52
C GLY A 35 6.59 -10.33 -6.58
N ALA A 36 6.04 -9.38 -7.33
CA ALA A 36 5.07 -9.64 -8.39
C ALA A 36 5.57 -9.10 -9.72
N ASN A 37 5.00 -9.58 -10.84
CA ASN A 37 5.34 -9.05 -12.14
C ASN A 37 4.63 -7.71 -12.37
N HIS A 38 5.08 -6.99 -13.40
CA HIS A 38 4.57 -5.66 -13.73
C HIS A 38 3.07 -5.66 -14.03
N LYS A 39 2.61 -6.62 -14.80
CA LYS A 39 1.20 -6.71 -15.22
C LYS A 39 0.27 -6.92 -14.04
N THR A 40 0.60 -7.84 -13.15
CA THR A 40 -0.19 -8.13 -11.95
C THR A 40 -0.20 -6.91 -11.02
N THR A 41 0.95 -6.28 -10.84
CA THR A 41 1.08 -5.07 -10.02
C THR A 41 0.21 -3.95 -10.55
N MET A 42 0.26 -3.70 -11.86
CA MET A 42 -0.58 -2.68 -12.51
C MET A 42 -2.06 -2.94 -12.29
N ARG A 43 -2.48 -4.20 -12.38
CA ARG A 43 -3.87 -4.56 -12.15
C ARG A 43 -4.33 -4.20 -10.74
N HIS A 44 -3.53 -4.55 -9.74
CA HIS A 44 -3.83 -4.21 -8.34
C HIS A 44 -3.85 -2.70 -8.10
N LEU A 45 -2.87 -1.99 -8.66
CA LEU A 45 -2.80 -0.54 -8.53
C LEU A 45 -4.03 0.14 -9.14
N LYS A 46 -4.46 -0.34 -10.32
CA LYS A 46 -5.65 0.20 -10.97
C LYS A 46 -6.90 -0.02 -10.11
N ILE A 47 -7.07 -1.21 -9.55
CA ILE A 47 -8.21 -1.53 -8.68
C ILE A 47 -8.23 -0.59 -7.47
N LEU A 48 -7.09 -0.40 -6.82
CA LEU A 48 -6.98 0.48 -5.66
C LEU A 48 -7.19 1.94 -6.02
N GLU A 49 -6.73 2.37 -7.19
CA GLU A 49 -6.93 3.72 -7.67
C GLU A 49 -8.39 3.97 -8.06
N ASP A 50 -9.03 3.01 -8.73
CA ASP A 50 -10.44 3.12 -9.12
C ASP A 50 -11.35 3.27 -7.90
N ASP A 51 -10.97 2.70 -6.77
CA ASP A 51 -11.71 2.84 -5.50
C ASP A 51 -11.32 4.10 -4.71
N GLY A 52 -10.41 4.89 -5.23
CA GLY A 52 -9.99 6.15 -4.62
C GLY A 52 -8.99 6.01 -3.49
N ILE A 53 -8.53 4.80 -3.18
CA ILE A 53 -7.56 4.57 -2.10
C ILE A 53 -6.18 5.11 -2.48
N LEU A 54 -5.77 4.85 -3.72
CA LEU A 54 -4.51 5.35 -4.26
C LEU A 54 -4.78 6.39 -5.35
N GLN A 55 -3.77 7.18 -5.61
CA GLN A 55 -3.74 8.09 -6.74
C GLN A 55 -2.34 8.04 -7.34
N HIS A 56 -2.21 8.49 -8.57
CA HIS A 56 -0.90 8.63 -9.18
C HIS A 56 -0.69 10.05 -9.68
N LYS A 57 0.56 10.44 -9.80
CA LYS A 57 0.96 11.67 -10.47
C LYS A 57 2.04 11.34 -11.48
N MET A 58 2.17 12.17 -12.50
CA MET A 58 3.24 12.03 -13.48
C MET A 58 4.43 12.89 -13.04
N PHE A 59 5.61 12.29 -13.07
CA PHE A 59 6.88 12.99 -12.90
C PHE A 59 7.69 12.72 -14.16
N GLY A 60 7.61 13.64 -15.12
CA GLY A 60 8.10 13.39 -16.45
C GLY A 60 7.29 12.26 -17.09
N ARG A 61 7.95 11.18 -17.48
CA ARG A 61 7.30 9.99 -18.04
C ARG A 61 7.04 8.92 -16.99
N ILE A 62 7.43 9.17 -15.73
CA ILE A 62 7.30 8.21 -14.65
C ILE A 62 5.98 8.44 -13.93
N ARG A 63 5.22 7.35 -13.73
CA ARG A 63 3.98 7.37 -12.96
C ARG A 63 4.30 6.95 -11.53
N LEU A 64 4.05 7.86 -10.58
CA LEU A 64 4.27 7.63 -9.16
C LEU A 64 2.94 7.41 -8.45
N TYR A 65 2.82 6.30 -7.73
CA TYR A 65 1.62 5.96 -6.95
C TYR A 65 1.82 6.34 -5.49
N ARG A 66 0.74 6.81 -4.87
CA ARG A 66 0.73 7.18 -3.45
C ARG A 66 -0.69 7.05 -2.90
N PHE A 67 -0.83 7.10 -1.58
CA PHE A 67 -2.15 7.17 -0.97
C PHE A 67 -2.85 8.46 -1.36
N ASN A 68 -4.17 8.37 -1.54
CA ASN A 68 -5.00 9.53 -1.78
C ASN A 68 -5.33 10.19 -0.44
N ILE A 69 -4.73 11.32 -0.15
CA ILE A 69 -4.86 12.02 1.13
C ILE A 69 -6.30 12.50 1.41
N ASN A 70 -7.14 12.56 0.38
CA ASN A 70 -8.54 12.98 0.51
C ASN A 70 -9.49 11.81 0.72
N SER A 71 -8.98 10.57 0.71
CA SER A 71 -9.81 9.37 0.85
C SER A 71 -9.90 8.94 2.32
N GLU A 72 -11.11 8.84 2.84
CA GLU A 72 -11.34 8.32 4.19
C GLU A 72 -10.90 6.85 4.31
N LYS A 73 -11.13 6.06 3.25
CA LYS A 73 -10.65 4.68 3.20
C LYS A 73 -9.13 4.60 3.30
N ALA A 74 -8.43 5.47 2.55
CA ALA A 74 -6.97 5.52 2.58
C ALA A 74 -6.47 5.87 3.98
N LYS A 75 -7.08 6.86 4.63
CA LYS A 75 -6.72 7.25 6.00
C LYS A 75 -6.92 6.11 6.99
N ALA A 76 -8.05 5.39 6.87
CA ALA A 76 -8.35 4.25 7.73
C ALA A 76 -7.32 3.13 7.55
N ILE A 77 -6.94 2.83 6.31
CA ILE A 77 -5.94 1.81 6.00
C ILE A 77 -4.58 2.20 6.57
N GLN A 78 -4.17 3.44 6.37
CA GLN A 78 -2.88 3.93 6.90
C GLN A 78 -2.84 3.84 8.41
N SER A 79 -3.93 4.25 9.06
CA SER A 79 -4.05 4.18 10.52
C SER A 79 -3.95 2.75 11.02
N LEU A 80 -4.62 1.82 10.34
CA LEU A 80 -4.57 0.39 10.67
C LEU A 80 -3.14 -0.14 10.55
N ILE A 81 -2.49 0.15 9.42
CA ILE A 81 -1.11 -0.32 9.17
C ILE A 81 -0.17 0.22 10.25
N GLU A 82 -0.23 1.51 10.52
CA GLU A 82 0.64 2.16 11.50
C GLU A 82 0.43 1.60 12.91
N ASN A 83 -0.81 1.42 13.32
CA ASN A 83 -1.12 0.86 14.63
C ASN A 83 -0.69 -0.60 14.73
N TRP A 84 -0.88 -1.36 13.66
CA TRP A 84 -0.45 -2.76 13.63
C TRP A 84 1.08 -2.87 13.74
N GLU A 85 1.81 -2.08 12.95
CA GLU A 85 3.27 -2.07 12.97
C GLU A 85 3.81 -1.70 14.37
N LYS A 86 3.21 -0.72 15.03
CA LYS A 86 3.58 -0.34 16.39
C LYS A 86 3.36 -1.49 17.38
N THR A 87 2.26 -2.20 17.24
CA THR A 87 1.94 -3.36 18.08
C THR A 87 2.97 -4.47 17.89
N GLU A 88 3.35 -4.75 16.64
CA GLU A 88 4.38 -5.72 16.30
C GLU A 88 5.72 -5.35 16.94
N GLN A 89 6.12 -4.10 16.84
CA GLN A 89 7.37 -3.61 17.43
C GLN A 89 7.38 -3.75 18.95
N ARG A 90 6.26 -3.43 19.61
CA ARG A 90 6.11 -3.61 21.04
C ARG A 90 6.18 -5.08 21.46
N GLY A 91 5.56 -5.96 20.67
CA GLY A 91 5.63 -7.39 20.88
C GLY A 91 7.03 -7.92 20.79
N LEU A 92 7.80 -7.49 19.80
CA LEU A 92 9.20 -7.87 19.63
C LEU A 92 10.06 -7.37 20.78
N ALA A 93 9.85 -6.11 21.23
CA ALA A 93 10.57 -5.55 22.35
C ALA A 93 10.30 -6.35 23.63
N PHE A 94 9.07 -6.81 23.81
CA PHE A 94 8.69 -7.63 24.97
C PHE A 94 9.33 -9.01 24.92
N GLN A 95 9.45 -9.60 23.76
CA GLN A 95 10.01 -10.93 23.57
C GLN A 95 11.53 -10.95 23.76
N ASN A 96 12.20 -9.83 23.64
CA ASN A 96 13.65 -9.73 23.75
C ASN A 96 14.15 -9.52 25.19
N HIS A 97 13.24 -9.63 26.14
CA HIS A 97 13.58 -9.65 27.54
C HIS A 97 13.81 -11.08 28.02
#